data_78510ed9ce2672d9e303c9fc39dd6c76
#
_entry.id   78510ed9ce2672d9e303c9fc39dd6c76
#
_cell.length_a   1.000
_cell.length_b   1.000
_cell.length_c   1.000
_cell.angle_alpha   90.00
_cell.angle_beta   90.00
_cell.angle_gamma   90.00
#
_symmetry.space_group_name_H-M   'P 1'
#
loop_
_entity.id
_entity.type
_entity.pdbx_description
1 polymer ?
#
loop_
_entity_poly.entity_id
_entity_poly.type
_entity_poly.pdbx_seq_one_letter_code
_entity_poly.pdbx_strand_id
1 'polypeptide(L)'
;VGQAHGLAFSVQKGVKIPPSLLNIYKELHNELGLYIPNNGYLEKWARQGVLLLNSALTVRDGQANSHRNKGWEIFTNRVVECLNERKDPVIFMLWGNNAKEKIKVITNHYHKILTAAHPSPLSANRGFFGCGHFETANRMLTEMGKTPIDWQIENI
;
A
#
# COMPACT_ATOMS: atom_id res chain seq x y z
N VAL A 1 0.20 17.03 -10.91
CA VAL A 1 -0.52 16.74 -12.16
C VAL A 1 0.03 15.45 -12.76
N GLY A 2 -0.85 14.55 -13.24
CA GLY A 2 -0.44 13.29 -13.87
C GLY A 2 0.02 12.17 -12.93
N GLN A 3 0.01 12.39 -11.61
CA GLN A 3 0.42 11.36 -10.66
C GLN A 3 -0.69 10.34 -10.39
N ALA A 4 -1.91 10.81 -10.15
CA ALA A 4 -3.01 9.94 -9.76
C ALA A 4 -3.61 9.21 -10.95
N HIS A 5 -3.81 7.89 -10.84
CA HIS A 5 -4.49 7.10 -11.85
C HIS A 5 -5.29 5.92 -11.23
N GLY A 6 -5.74 6.10 -10.00
CA GLY A 6 -6.62 5.13 -9.32
C GLY A 6 -5.92 4.09 -8.45
N LEU A 7 -4.60 4.06 -8.44
CA LEU A 7 -3.81 3.19 -7.58
C LEU A 7 -2.97 4.04 -6.64
N ALA A 8 -3.09 3.84 -5.31
CA ALA A 8 -2.26 4.56 -4.34
C ALA A 8 -0.78 4.31 -4.61
N PHE A 9 0.04 5.35 -4.43
CA PHE A 9 1.48 5.36 -4.68
C PHE A 9 1.88 5.21 -6.14
N SER A 10 1.03 4.65 -7.01
CA SER A 10 1.33 4.44 -8.42
C SER A 10 1.21 5.73 -9.22
N VAL A 11 2.03 5.87 -10.25
CA VAL A 11 1.95 6.94 -11.24
C VAL A 11 1.96 6.36 -12.65
N GLN A 12 1.51 7.16 -13.62
CA GLN A 12 1.56 6.76 -15.02
C GLN A 12 3.00 6.62 -15.51
N LYS A 13 3.19 5.85 -16.58
CA LYS A 13 4.47 5.72 -17.25
C LYS A 13 4.99 7.11 -17.67
N GLY A 14 6.29 7.34 -17.50
CA GLY A 14 6.91 8.61 -17.82
C GLY A 14 6.81 9.69 -16.73
N VAL A 15 6.07 9.44 -15.65
CA VAL A 15 6.00 10.33 -14.50
C VAL A 15 7.07 9.96 -13.49
N LYS A 16 7.70 10.96 -12.88
CA LYS A 16 8.73 10.74 -11.85
C LYS A 16 8.17 9.91 -10.69
N ILE A 17 9.00 8.98 -10.19
CA ILE A 17 8.65 8.15 -9.04
C ILE A 17 8.43 9.04 -7.81
N PRO A 18 7.24 8.98 -7.17
CA PRO A 18 7.00 9.75 -5.96
C PRO A 18 7.93 9.34 -4.81
N PRO A 19 8.26 10.27 -3.90
CA PRO A 19 9.18 9.96 -2.80
C PRO A 19 8.73 8.80 -1.91
N SER A 20 7.44 8.70 -1.61
CA SER A 20 6.93 7.57 -0.81
C SER A 20 7.10 6.24 -1.53
N LEU A 21 6.85 6.19 -2.83
CA LEU A 21 7.05 4.97 -3.62
C LEU A 21 8.53 4.61 -3.71
N LEU A 22 9.41 5.60 -3.86
CA LEU A 22 10.85 5.34 -3.84
C LEU A 22 11.28 4.69 -2.52
N ASN A 23 10.71 5.11 -1.40
CA ASN A 23 10.97 4.49 -0.10
C ASN A 23 10.42 3.06 -0.02
N ILE A 24 9.26 2.79 -0.62
CA ILE A 24 8.77 1.42 -0.76
C ILE A 24 9.77 0.56 -1.55
N TYR A 25 10.29 1.08 -2.66
CA TYR A 25 11.29 0.38 -3.46
C TYR A 25 12.59 0.13 -2.69
N LYS A 26 13.03 1.11 -1.88
CA LYS A 26 14.20 0.93 -1.01
C LYS A 26 13.98 -0.18 0.01
N GLU A 27 12.80 -0.25 0.60
CA GLU A 27 12.47 -1.33 1.54
C GLU A 27 12.44 -2.69 0.84
N LEU A 28 11.85 -2.78 -0.34
CA LEU A 28 11.86 -4.00 -1.16
C LEU A 28 13.29 -4.45 -1.50
N HIS A 29 14.16 -3.51 -1.82
CA HIS A 29 15.57 -3.80 -2.04
C HIS A 29 16.22 -4.39 -0.78
N ASN A 30 15.97 -3.78 0.37
CA ASN A 30 16.55 -4.23 1.63
C ASN A 30 15.99 -5.58 2.09
N GLU A 31 14.70 -5.83 1.89
CA GLU A 31 14.06 -7.08 2.31
C GLU A 31 14.35 -8.25 1.38
N LEU A 32 14.22 -8.03 0.09
CA LEU A 32 14.17 -9.09 -0.92
C LEU A 32 15.29 -9.02 -1.96
N GLY A 33 16.18 -8.03 -1.88
CA GLY A 33 17.26 -7.86 -2.83
C GLY A 33 16.82 -7.40 -4.22
N LEU A 34 15.61 -6.86 -4.36
CA LEU A 34 15.08 -6.42 -5.65
C LEU A 34 15.79 -5.15 -6.11
N TYR A 35 15.97 -4.98 -7.43
CA TYR A 35 16.50 -3.71 -7.94
C TYR A 35 15.42 -2.60 -7.88
N ILE A 36 15.87 -1.37 -7.75
CA ILE A 36 14.98 -0.20 -7.76
C ILE A 36 14.61 0.10 -9.21
N PRO A 37 13.31 0.02 -9.59
CA PRO A 37 12.91 0.24 -10.98
C PRO A 37 13.00 1.70 -11.39
N ASN A 38 12.97 1.94 -12.69
CA ASN A 38 13.04 3.28 -13.27
C ASN A 38 11.66 3.93 -13.48
N ASN A 39 10.61 3.34 -12.94
CA ASN A 39 9.24 3.84 -13.10
C ASN A 39 8.38 3.52 -11.88
N GLY A 40 7.26 4.21 -11.76
CA GLY A 40 6.32 4.03 -10.66
C GLY A 40 4.97 3.45 -11.08
N TYR A 41 4.92 2.71 -12.19
CA TYR A 41 3.68 2.13 -12.70
C TYR A 41 3.42 0.77 -12.04
N LEU A 42 2.48 0.70 -11.13
CA LEU A 42 2.26 -0.45 -10.23
C LEU A 42 1.14 -1.40 -10.67
N GLU A 43 0.71 -1.35 -11.93
CA GLU A 43 -0.36 -2.23 -12.40
C GLU A 43 -0.06 -3.72 -12.17
N LYS A 44 1.20 -4.12 -12.26
CA LYS A 44 1.62 -5.50 -12.00
C LYS A 44 1.22 -5.98 -10.61
N TRP A 45 1.34 -5.11 -9.60
CA TRP A 45 0.91 -5.46 -8.23
C TRP A 45 -0.60 -5.63 -8.17
N ALA A 46 -1.35 -4.70 -8.77
CA ALA A 46 -2.81 -4.77 -8.79
C ALA A 46 -3.32 -6.05 -9.47
N ARG A 47 -2.68 -6.48 -10.54
CA ARG A 47 -3.04 -7.71 -11.25
C ARG A 47 -2.84 -8.97 -10.41
N GLN A 48 -1.98 -8.91 -9.41
CA GLN A 48 -1.74 -10.02 -8.48
C GLN A 48 -2.63 -9.98 -7.24
N GLY A 49 -3.57 -9.05 -7.17
CA GLY A 49 -4.51 -8.95 -6.06
C GLY A 49 -4.10 -7.97 -4.97
N VAL A 50 -3.14 -7.08 -5.23
CA VAL A 50 -2.76 -6.02 -4.29
C VAL A 50 -3.67 -4.82 -4.51
N LEU A 51 -4.54 -4.52 -3.54
CA LEU A 51 -5.40 -3.35 -3.58
C LEU A 51 -4.67 -2.17 -2.93
N LEU A 52 -4.36 -1.15 -3.72
CA LEU A 52 -3.70 0.06 -3.26
C LEU A 52 -4.75 1.15 -3.01
N LEU A 53 -4.95 1.50 -1.75
CA LEU A 53 -6.04 2.37 -1.33
C LEU A 53 -5.54 3.48 -0.39
N ASN A 54 -5.95 4.72 -0.66
CA ASN A 54 -5.75 5.85 0.24
C ASN A 54 -7.02 6.14 1.02
N SER A 55 -6.88 6.75 2.21
CA SER A 55 -8.03 7.19 3.01
C SER A 55 -8.80 8.32 2.35
N ALA A 56 -8.13 9.18 1.57
CA ALA A 56 -8.74 10.22 0.75
C ALA A 56 -8.30 10.02 -0.70
N LEU A 57 -9.26 9.86 -1.62
CA LEU A 57 -8.98 9.51 -3.01
C LEU A 57 -8.81 10.72 -3.93
N THR A 58 -9.13 11.94 -3.45
CA THR A 58 -8.96 13.17 -4.21
C THR A 58 -8.26 14.23 -3.37
N VAL A 59 -7.57 15.15 -4.04
CA VAL A 59 -6.98 16.35 -3.45
C VAL A 59 -7.12 17.51 -4.43
N ARG A 60 -7.03 18.74 -3.92
CA ARG A 60 -6.87 19.91 -4.80
C ARG A 60 -5.45 19.91 -5.36
N ASP A 61 -5.30 20.31 -6.59
CA ASP A 61 -3.99 20.37 -7.24
C ASP A 61 -3.01 21.19 -6.37
N GLY A 62 -1.83 20.60 -6.13
CA GLY A 62 -0.79 21.22 -5.31
C GLY A 62 -1.09 21.31 -3.81
N GLN A 63 -2.21 20.76 -3.33
CA GLN A 63 -2.62 20.83 -1.91
C GLN A 63 -2.84 19.44 -1.34
N ALA A 64 -1.75 18.81 -0.87
CA ALA A 64 -1.80 17.47 -0.25
C ALA A 64 -2.80 17.44 0.92
N ASN A 65 -3.57 16.35 1.02
CA ASN A 65 -4.61 16.15 2.05
C ASN A 65 -5.71 17.21 2.07
N SER A 66 -5.88 18.02 1.02
CA SER A 66 -6.90 19.07 0.97
C SER A 66 -8.33 18.53 1.06
N HIS A 67 -8.57 17.27 0.65
CA HIS A 67 -9.87 16.63 0.74
C HIS A 67 -9.98 15.66 1.92
N ARG A 68 -9.07 15.74 2.90
CA ARG A 68 -9.19 14.99 4.14
C ARG A 68 -10.50 15.40 4.84
N ASN A 69 -11.22 14.41 5.39
CA ASN A 69 -12.52 14.61 6.05
C ASN A 69 -13.61 15.17 5.12
N LYS A 70 -13.52 14.90 3.82
CA LYS A 70 -14.55 15.28 2.83
C LYS A 70 -15.43 14.08 2.43
N GLY A 71 -15.58 13.09 3.32
CA GLY A 71 -16.43 11.90 3.09
C GLY A 71 -15.69 10.70 2.52
N TRP A 72 -14.44 10.83 2.08
CA TRP A 72 -13.66 9.72 1.54
C TRP A 72 -13.39 8.63 2.60
N GLU A 73 -13.24 9.01 3.87
CA GLU A 73 -13.03 8.07 4.97
C GLU A 73 -14.22 7.12 5.13
N ILE A 74 -15.44 7.61 4.94
CA ILE A 74 -16.66 6.77 4.98
C ILE A 74 -16.61 5.75 3.86
N PHE A 75 -16.25 6.17 2.65
CA PHE A 75 -16.13 5.29 1.48
C PHE A 75 -15.03 4.25 1.70
N THR A 76 -13.85 4.66 2.14
CA THR A 76 -12.72 3.75 2.34
C THR A 76 -12.97 2.78 3.50
N ASN A 77 -13.66 3.20 4.56
CA ASN A 77 -14.11 2.30 5.62
C ASN A 77 -15.05 1.25 5.07
N ARG A 78 -15.97 1.62 4.20
CA ARG A 78 -16.90 0.65 3.60
C ARG A 78 -16.18 -0.39 2.74
N VAL A 79 -15.16 0.02 2.00
CA VAL A 79 -14.32 -0.92 1.24
C VAL A 79 -13.63 -1.91 2.19
N VAL A 80 -13.04 -1.42 3.28
CA VAL A 80 -12.38 -2.26 4.28
C VAL A 80 -13.38 -3.20 4.95
N GLU A 81 -14.58 -2.73 5.28
CA GLU A 81 -15.65 -3.57 5.82
C GLU A 81 -16.02 -4.72 4.87
N CYS A 82 -16.13 -4.42 3.58
CA CYS A 82 -16.41 -5.45 2.56
C CYS A 82 -15.29 -6.49 2.51
N LEU A 83 -14.03 -6.06 2.60
CA LEU A 83 -12.89 -6.98 2.64
C LEU A 83 -12.89 -7.80 3.92
N ASN A 84 -13.27 -7.20 5.06
CA ASN A 84 -13.36 -7.90 6.34
C ASN A 84 -14.40 -9.03 6.31
N GLU A 85 -15.47 -8.86 5.53
CA GLU A 85 -16.55 -9.87 5.40
C GLU A 85 -16.15 -11.05 4.50
N ARG A 86 -15.03 -10.97 3.79
CA ARG A 86 -14.57 -12.07 2.93
C ARG A 86 -14.22 -13.28 3.78
N LYS A 87 -14.56 -14.48 3.29
CA LYS A 87 -14.23 -15.75 3.94
C LYS A 87 -12.77 -16.12 3.76
N ASP A 88 -12.17 -15.73 2.63
CA ASP A 88 -10.73 -15.92 2.41
C ASP A 88 -9.93 -14.91 3.23
N PRO A 89 -8.86 -15.33 3.91
CA PRO A 89 -8.02 -14.40 4.64
C PRO A 89 -7.41 -13.32 3.76
N VAL A 90 -7.42 -12.09 4.26
CA VAL A 90 -6.81 -10.93 3.61
C VAL A 90 -5.67 -10.43 4.47
N ILE A 91 -4.59 -9.99 3.85
CA ILE A 91 -3.47 -9.35 4.55
C ILE A 91 -3.63 -7.84 4.38
N PHE A 92 -3.80 -7.15 5.51
CA PHE A 92 -3.89 -5.69 5.53
C PHE A 92 -2.55 -5.10 5.94
N MET A 93 -1.97 -4.29 5.08
CA MET A 93 -0.77 -3.52 5.38
C MET A 93 -1.20 -2.07 5.65
N LEU A 94 -1.18 -1.66 6.90
CA LEU A 94 -1.67 -0.37 7.34
C LEU A 94 -0.49 0.54 7.68
N TRP A 95 -0.25 1.53 6.83
CA TRP A 95 0.89 2.43 6.95
C TRP A 95 0.46 3.83 7.34
N GLY A 96 0.93 4.28 8.49
CA GLY A 96 0.60 5.59 9.05
C GLY A 96 -0.66 5.57 9.89
N ASN A 97 -0.89 6.67 10.62
CA ASN A 97 -1.95 6.73 11.63
C ASN A 97 -3.36 6.63 11.02
N ASN A 98 -3.59 7.26 9.87
CA ASN A 98 -4.90 7.19 9.21
C ASN A 98 -5.26 5.77 8.80
N ALA A 99 -4.29 5.03 8.26
CA ALA A 99 -4.49 3.63 7.89
C ALA A 99 -4.71 2.74 9.11
N LYS A 100 -3.94 2.97 10.19
CA LYS A 100 -4.06 2.18 11.43
C LYS A 100 -5.45 2.29 12.07
N GLU A 101 -6.18 3.37 11.85
CA GLU A 101 -7.56 3.50 12.33
C GLU A 101 -8.50 2.44 11.72
N LYS A 102 -8.15 1.86 10.57
CA LYS A 102 -8.93 0.82 9.92
C LYS A 102 -8.97 -0.49 10.73
N ILE A 103 -8.08 -0.66 11.71
CA ILE A 103 -8.11 -1.83 12.60
C ILE A 103 -9.48 -2.00 13.25
N LYS A 104 -10.15 -0.89 13.54
CA LYS A 104 -11.50 -0.88 14.17
C LYS A 104 -12.56 -1.58 13.32
N VAL A 105 -12.40 -1.60 12.00
CA VAL A 105 -13.36 -2.23 11.09
C VAL A 105 -12.92 -3.60 10.61
N ILE A 106 -11.71 -4.04 10.95
CA ILE A 106 -11.20 -5.38 10.64
C ILE A 106 -11.43 -6.26 11.86
N THR A 107 -12.59 -6.90 11.93
CA THR A 107 -13.04 -7.62 13.12
C THR A 107 -12.86 -9.14 13.05
N ASN A 108 -12.71 -9.71 11.85
CA ASN A 108 -12.54 -11.15 11.69
C ASN A 108 -11.09 -11.56 11.92
N HIS A 109 -10.85 -12.44 12.90
CA HIS A 109 -9.52 -12.79 13.36
C HIS A 109 -8.68 -13.62 12.38
N TYR A 110 -9.28 -14.19 11.35
CA TYR A 110 -8.52 -14.92 10.34
C TYR A 110 -7.79 -14.01 9.36
N HIS A 111 -8.15 -12.73 9.29
CA HIS A 111 -7.37 -11.75 8.53
C HIS A 111 -6.08 -11.40 9.25
N LYS A 112 -5.06 -11.03 8.50
CA LYS A 112 -3.76 -10.63 9.05
C LYS A 112 -3.60 -9.12 8.93
N ILE A 113 -3.09 -8.50 9.98
CA ILE A 113 -2.87 -7.04 10.01
C ILE A 113 -1.40 -6.78 10.28
N LEU A 114 -0.76 -6.05 9.38
CA LEU A 114 0.61 -5.57 9.53
C LEU A 114 0.57 -4.05 9.60
N THR A 115 1.23 -3.47 10.57
CA THR A 115 1.25 -2.02 10.76
C THR A 115 2.68 -1.48 10.72
N ALA A 116 2.85 -0.29 10.17
CA ALA A 116 4.12 0.42 10.15
C ALA A 116 3.88 1.93 10.02
N ALA A 117 4.94 2.71 10.18
CA ALA A 117 4.90 4.12 9.83
C ALA A 117 4.68 4.28 8.32
N HIS A 118 4.19 5.42 7.90
CA HIS A 118 3.98 5.72 6.47
C HIS A 118 5.33 5.81 5.74
N PRO A 119 5.43 5.36 4.47
CA PRO A 119 6.68 5.43 3.70
C PRO A 119 7.08 6.84 3.27
N SER A 120 6.30 7.87 3.57
CA SER A 120 6.67 9.26 3.33
C SER A 120 8.06 9.58 3.89
N PRO A 121 8.86 10.44 3.21
CA PRO A 121 10.14 10.88 3.76
C PRO A 121 10.06 11.47 5.18
N LEU A 122 8.89 11.99 5.56
CA LEU A 122 8.67 12.56 6.89
C LEU A 122 8.60 11.49 8.00
N SER A 123 8.30 10.24 7.67
CA SER A 123 8.03 9.19 8.65
C SER A 123 8.69 7.84 8.37
N ALA A 124 9.26 7.65 7.19
CA ALA A 124 9.82 6.35 6.81
C ALA A 124 10.89 5.85 7.78
N ASN A 125 11.72 6.75 8.32
CA ASN A 125 12.76 6.40 9.30
C ASN A 125 12.20 6.10 10.70
N ARG A 126 10.90 6.30 10.90
CA ARG A 126 10.24 6.09 12.20
C ARG A 126 9.53 4.75 12.30
N GLY A 127 9.85 3.81 11.42
CA GLY A 127 9.31 2.45 11.49
C GLY A 127 8.83 1.84 10.18
N PHE A 128 8.92 2.55 9.05
CA PHE A 128 8.65 1.93 7.76
C PHE A 128 9.88 1.14 7.28
N PHE A 129 11.05 1.75 7.26
CA PHE A 129 12.27 1.02 6.90
C PHE A 129 12.55 -0.04 7.96
N GLY A 130 12.73 -1.27 7.52
CA GLY A 130 12.94 -2.42 8.39
C GLY A 130 11.64 -3.10 8.86
N CYS A 131 10.46 -2.66 8.37
CA CYS A 131 9.19 -3.27 8.78
C CYS A 131 9.04 -4.73 8.34
N GLY A 132 9.71 -5.14 7.26
CA GLY A 132 9.68 -6.53 6.79
C GLY A 132 8.34 -6.96 6.21
N HIS A 133 7.47 -6.03 5.85
CA HIS A 133 6.09 -6.32 5.45
C HIS A 133 5.99 -7.17 4.19
N PHE A 134 6.84 -6.93 3.21
CA PHE A 134 6.73 -7.60 1.91
C PHE A 134 7.16 -9.07 2.01
N GLU A 135 8.23 -9.34 2.73
CA GLU A 135 8.66 -10.70 3.01
C GLU A 135 7.64 -11.42 3.89
N THR A 136 7.16 -10.74 4.94
CA THR A 136 6.17 -11.29 5.86
C THR A 136 4.87 -11.63 5.13
N ALA A 137 4.39 -10.74 4.26
CA ALA A 137 3.18 -10.99 3.47
C ALA A 137 3.35 -12.22 2.57
N ASN A 138 4.48 -12.37 1.92
CA ASN A 138 4.73 -13.52 1.06
C ASN A 138 4.81 -14.83 1.86
N ARG A 139 5.41 -14.79 3.04
CA ARG A 139 5.42 -15.96 3.93
C ARG A 139 4.00 -16.32 4.35
N MET A 140 3.18 -15.34 4.74
CA MET A 140 1.79 -15.55 5.10
C MET A 140 0.97 -16.14 3.95
N LEU A 141 1.15 -15.60 2.73
CA LEU A 141 0.46 -16.12 1.54
C LEU A 141 0.83 -17.58 1.29
N THR A 142 2.11 -17.93 1.40
CA THR A 142 2.58 -19.31 1.23
C THR A 142 1.95 -20.23 2.28
N GLU A 143 1.91 -19.81 3.54
CA GLU A 143 1.28 -20.56 4.63
C GLU A 143 -0.22 -20.76 4.41
N MET A 144 -0.88 -19.82 3.73
CA MET A 144 -2.29 -19.93 3.34
C MET A 144 -2.53 -20.80 2.10
N GLY A 145 -1.47 -21.34 1.50
CA GLY A 145 -1.57 -22.07 0.23
C GLY A 145 -1.79 -21.18 -0.98
N LYS A 146 -1.48 -19.90 -0.87
CA LYS A 146 -1.63 -18.91 -1.95
C LYS A 146 -0.28 -18.59 -2.58
N THR A 147 -0.33 -18.07 -3.82
CA THR A 147 0.87 -17.67 -4.55
C THR A 147 1.47 -16.39 -3.94
N PRO A 148 2.77 -16.37 -3.61
CA PRO A 148 3.42 -15.14 -3.18
C PRO A 148 3.35 -14.05 -4.26
N ILE A 149 3.45 -12.80 -3.83
CA ILE A 149 3.48 -11.66 -4.75
C ILE A 149 4.87 -11.51 -5.35
N ASP A 150 4.95 -11.35 -6.65
CA ASP A 150 6.16 -10.90 -7.33
C ASP A 150 6.19 -9.37 -7.25
N TRP A 151 6.99 -8.86 -6.31
CA TRP A 151 7.07 -7.43 -6.03
C TRP A 151 7.96 -6.65 -6.99
N GLN A 152 8.73 -7.32 -7.84
CA GLN A 152 9.62 -6.62 -8.77
C GLN A 152 8.81 -5.93 -9.86
N ILE A 153 8.96 -4.62 -9.96
CA ILE A 153 8.50 -3.84 -11.11
C ILE A 153 9.67 -3.76 -12.10
N GLU A 154 9.44 -4.17 -13.31
CA GLU A 154 10.46 -4.17 -14.34
C GLU A 154 10.73 -2.74 -14.85
N ASN A 155 11.95 -2.51 -15.32
CA ASN A 155 12.30 -1.27 -16.00
C ASN A 155 11.55 -1.15 -17.34
N ILE A 156 11.28 0.08 -17.69
CA ILE A 156 10.66 0.40 -18.99
C ILE A 156 11.66 1.04 -19.91
#